data_a41138769c7ce9e66ce98bb7b1e077bc
#
_entry.id   a41138769c7ce9e66ce98bb7b1e077bc
#
_cell.length_a   1.000
_cell.length_b   1.000
_cell.length_c   1.000
_cell.angle_alpha   90.00
_cell.angle_beta   90.00
_cell.angle_gamma   90.00
#
_symmetry.space_group_name_H-M   'P 1'
#
loop_
_entity.id
_entity.type
_entity.pdbx_description
1 polymer ?
#
loop_
_entity_poly.entity_id
_entity_poly.type
_entity_poly.pdbx_seq_one_letter_code
_entity_poly.pdbx_strand_id
1 'polypeptide(L)'
;KWDYGTGSNIDITNNVRTEFYRDGKLIYVDRLSGGGAGGLLSGRIEQRKYYWAGGGGLPVSNLAVPDKASIEIVSHYDKKRYRIVVNLPKDLEQQMRQRYRVAERTEQRTWLYFGLAPGGYYEVLLFGGNEGVSPDKLLARGIATEVTDDWYDKKFPIGISQYKTT
;
A
#
# COMPACT_ATOMS: atom_id res chain seq x y z
N LYS A 1 -13.15 3.15 12.56
CA LYS A 1 -11.79 3.67 12.33
C LYS A 1 -10.95 2.69 11.54
N TRP A 2 -10.29 3.16 10.55
CA TRP A 2 -9.38 2.35 9.78
C TRP A 2 -8.21 3.19 9.28
N ASP A 3 -7.15 2.53 8.88
CA ASP A 3 -5.94 3.17 8.35
C ASP A 3 -5.57 2.52 7.04
N TYR A 4 -4.79 3.23 6.24
CA TYR A 4 -4.17 2.60 5.09
C TYR A 4 -2.69 2.92 5.03
N GLY A 5 -1.95 2.10 4.33
CA GLY A 5 -0.54 2.34 4.10
C GLY A 5 -0.06 1.61 2.87
N THR A 6 1.13 1.96 2.45
CA THR A 6 1.81 1.34 1.33
C THR A 6 3.18 0.87 1.75
N GLY A 7 3.72 -0.10 1.07
CA GLY A 7 5.04 -0.60 1.38
C GLY A 7 5.51 -1.65 0.39
N SER A 8 6.58 -2.34 0.75
CA SER A 8 7.17 -3.36 -0.10
C SER A 8 7.78 -4.47 0.75
N ASN A 9 8.19 -5.54 0.09
CA ASN A 9 8.92 -6.63 0.72
C ASN A 9 10.43 -6.41 0.72
N ILE A 10 11.00 -5.98 -0.40
CA ILE A 10 12.46 -5.81 -0.55
C ILE A 10 12.85 -4.46 -1.16
N ASP A 11 11.88 -3.59 -1.43
CA ASP A 11 12.10 -2.32 -2.11
C ASP A 11 11.93 -1.15 -1.15
N ILE A 12 12.40 0.00 -1.56
CA ILE A 12 12.04 1.28 -0.97
C ILE A 12 11.00 1.89 -1.90
N THR A 13 9.84 2.21 -1.36
CA THR A 13 8.73 2.74 -2.16
C THR A 13 8.21 4.03 -1.56
N ASN A 14 7.72 4.92 -2.42
CA ASN A 14 7.06 6.14 -1.99
C ASN A 14 5.68 6.22 -2.62
N ASN A 15 4.67 6.41 -1.79
CA ASN A 15 3.32 6.66 -2.27
C ASN A 15 3.23 8.10 -2.74
N VAL A 16 2.87 8.30 -4.01
CA VAL A 16 2.78 9.64 -4.59
C VAL A 16 1.34 10.09 -4.83
N ARG A 17 0.40 9.19 -4.85
CA ARG A 17 -1.01 9.53 -5.02
C ARG A 17 -1.89 8.38 -4.57
N THR A 18 -2.93 8.70 -3.78
CA THR A 18 -3.93 7.76 -3.33
C THR A 18 -5.31 8.32 -3.66
N GLU A 19 -6.16 7.51 -4.28
CA GLU A 19 -7.56 7.85 -4.53
C GLU A 19 -8.42 6.69 -4.07
N PHE A 20 -9.41 6.97 -3.22
CA PHE A 20 -10.39 6.00 -2.81
C PHE A 20 -11.76 6.38 -3.34
N TYR A 21 -12.51 5.39 -3.77
CA TYR A 21 -13.84 5.55 -4.36
C TYR A 21 -14.84 4.68 -3.62
N ARG A 22 -16.08 5.15 -3.59
CA ARG A 22 -17.22 4.38 -3.12
C ARG A 22 -18.43 4.72 -3.97
N ASP A 23 -19.11 3.70 -4.49
CA ASP A 23 -20.27 3.85 -5.37
C ASP A 23 -20.00 4.78 -6.55
N GLY A 24 -18.81 4.66 -7.13
CA GLY A 24 -18.38 5.46 -8.28
C GLY A 24 -17.96 6.88 -7.96
N LYS A 25 -17.99 7.28 -6.70
CA LYS A 25 -17.61 8.63 -6.28
C LYS A 25 -16.25 8.64 -5.61
N LEU A 26 -15.45 9.65 -5.94
CA LEU A 26 -14.18 9.89 -5.26
C LEU A 26 -14.46 10.40 -3.85
N ILE A 27 -14.00 9.66 -2.84
CA ILE A 27 -14.24 10.02 -1.44
C ILE A 27 -12.96 10.47 -0.73
N TYR A 28 -11.80 10.27 -1.32
CA TYR A 28 -10.54 10.63 -0.69
C TYR A 28 -9.43 10.76 -1.73
N VAL A 29 -8.64 11.81 -1.62
CA VAL A 29 -7.44 12.02 -2.42
C VAL A 29 -6.31 12.44 -1.49
N ASP A 30 -5.17 11.78 -1.63
CA ASP A 30 -3.94 12.18 -0.98
C ASP A 30 -2.82 12.20 -2.02
N ARG A 31 -2.00 13.25 -2.00
CA ARG A 31 -0.89 13.41 -2.93
C ARG A 31 0.38 13.67 -2.16
N LEU A 32 1.35 12.77 -2.31
CA LEU A 32 2.70 12.91 -1.77
C LEU A 32 2.79 12.86 -0.24
N SER A 33 1.72 12.44 0.46
CA SER A 33 1.74 12.36 1.91
C SER A 33 1.50 10.96 2.45
N GLY A 34 1.34 9.98 1.59
CA GLY A 34 1.09 8.59 1.99
C GLY A 34 2.29 7.86 2.56
N GLY A 35 3.35 8.56 2.84
CA GLY A 35 4.53 7.97 3.47
C GLY A 35 5.41 7.17 2.54
N GLY A 36 6.64 6.96 2.96
CA GLY A 36 7.58 6.08 2.32
C GLY A 36 7.75 4.83 3.16
N ALA A 37 7.93 3.71 2.52
CA ALA A 37 8.36 2.51 3.19
C ALA A 37 9.81 2.26 2.83
N GLY A 38 10.67 2.44 3.81
CA GLY A 38 12.06 2.07 3.66
C GLY A 38 12.25 0.65 4.17
N GLY A 39 12.56 -0.27 3.30
CA GLY A 39 12.93 -1.61 3.69
C GLY A 39 14.43 -1.72 3.78
N LEU A 40 14.94 -2.49 4.73
CA LEU A 40 16.35 -2.84 4.74
C LEU A 40 16.57 -3.94 3.72
N LEU A 41 16.86 -3.54 2.51
CA LEU A 41 16.76 -4.39 1.35
C LEU A 41 17.78 -5.51 1.37
N SER A 42 19.06 -5.18 1.61
CA SER A 42 20.13 -6.16 1.59
C SER A 42 19.98 -7.22 2.68
N GLY A 43 19.68 -6.80 3.91
CA GLY A 43 19.51 -7.73 5.02
C GLY A 43 18.34 -8.69 4.78
N ARG A 44 17.26 -8.21 4.20
CA ARG A 44 16.12 -9.07 3.88
C ARG A 44 16.44 -10.07 2.77
N ILE A 45 17.12 -9.63 1.74
CA ILE A 45 17.52 -10.50 0.64
C ILE A 45 18.45 -11.60 1.15
N GLU A 46 19.45 -11.25 1.96
CA GLU A 46 20.38 -12.21 2.54
C GLU A 46 19.68 -13.23 3.44
N GLN A 47 18.73 -12.77 4.23
CA GLN A 47 17.98 -13.64 5.15
C GLN A 47 16.81 -14.34 4.48
N ARG A 48 16.54 -14.03 3.21
CA ARG A 48 15.38 -14.53 2.45
C ARG A 48 14.05 -14.26 3.15
N LYS A 49 13.96 -13.09 3.77
CA LYS A 49 12.74 -12.64 4.45
C LYS A 49 11.93 -11.73 3.54
N TYR A 50 11.12 -12.32 2.70
CA TYR A 50 10.34 -11.60 1.69
C TYR A 50 8.90 -11.39 2.14
N TYR A 51 8.72 -10.91 3.35
CA TYR A 51 7.38 -10.56 3.83
C TYR A 51 7.14 -9.06 3.68
N TRP A 52 5.87 -8.72 3.55
CA TRP A 52 5.48 -7.32 3.44
C TRP A 52 5.82 -6.57 4.71
N ALA A 53 6.48 -5.44 4.56
CA ALA A 53 6.84 -4.58 5.68
C ALA A 53 5.95 -3.36 5.68
N GLY A 54 5.56 -2.94 6.88
CA GLY A 54 4.77 -1.76 7.06
C GLY A 54 5.49 -0.51 6.63
N GLY A 55 4.79 0.35 5.94
CA GLY A 55 5.20 1.71 5.68
C GLY A 55 4.36 2.66 6.49
N GLY A 56 4.58 3.94 6.31
CA GLY A 56 3.74 4.93 6.92
C GLY A 56 2.28 4.73 6.57
N GLY A 57 1.41 4.79 7.55
CA GLY A 57 0.00 4.73 7.35
C GLY A 57 -0.63 6.07 7.66
N LEU A 58 -1.72 6.38 7.00
CA LEU A 58 -2.50 7.56 7.28
C LEU A 58 -3.84 7.15 7.86
N PRO A 59 -4.21 7.70 9.04
CA PRO A 59 -5.51 7.42 9.60
C PRO A 59 -6.60 8.11 8.78
N VAL A 60 -7.64 7.37 8.48
CA VAL A 60 -8.81 7.86 7.74
C VAL A 60 -10.07 7.62 8.54
N SER A 61 -10.01 7.92 9.82
CA SER A 61 -10.94 7.43 10.83
C SER A 61 -12.41 7.79 10.58
N ASN A 62 -12.70 8.89 9.91
CA ASN A 62 -14.08 9.29 9.64
C ASN A 62 -14.50 9.07 8.19
N LEU A 63 -13.69 8.38 7.43
CA LEU A 63 -13.98 8.11 6.04
C LEU A 63 -14.74 6.79 5.92
N ALA A 64 -15.72 6.74 5.01
CA ALA A 64 -16.36 5.50 4.66
C ALA A 64 -15.34 4.53 4.04
N VAL A 65 -15.52 3.24 4.25
CA VAL A 65 -14.63 2.23 3.69
C VAL A 65 -14.85 2.16 2.18
N PRO A 66 -13.77 2.29 1.38
CA PRO A 66 -13.91 2.32 -0.08
C PRO A 66 -14.22 0.95 -0.68
N ASP A 67 -14.76 0.97 -1.89
CA ASP A 67 -14.93 -0.24 -2.71
C ASP A 67 -14.00 -0.28 -3.92
N LYS A 68 -13.20 0.78 -4.13
CA LYS A 68 -12.20 0.86 -5.19
C LYS A 68 -11.07 1.77 -4.75
N ALA A 69 -9.85 1.41 -5.14
CA ALA A 69 -8.66 2.22 -4.87
C ALA A 69 -7.80 2.36 -6.11
N SER A 70 -7.18 3.53 -6.25
CA SER A 70 -6.14 3.80 -7.24
C SER A 70 -4.95 4.41 -6.51
N ILE A 71 -3.82 3.72 -6.53
CA ILE A 71 -2.63 4.13 -5.77
C ILE A 71 -1.43 4.16 -6.71
N GLU A 72 -0.74 5.29 -6.75
CA GLU A 72 0.51 5.42 -7.48
C GLU A 72 1.68 5.38 -6.51
N ILE A 73 2.65 4.54 -6.83
CA ILE A 73 3.81 4.27 -6.00
C ILE A 73 5.06 4.29 -6.87
N VAL A 74 6.11 4.96 -6.38
CA VAL A 74 7.43 4.93 -7.01
C VAL A 74 8.23 3.79 -6.38
N SER A 75 8.77 2.92 -7.24
CA SER A 75 9.70 1.85 -6.86
C SER A 75 11.14 2.33 -7.07
N HIS A 76 11.94 2.34 -6.03
CA HIS A 76 13.36 2.68 -6.14
C HIS A 76 14.14 1.59 -6.86
N TYR A 77 13.77 0.34 -6.66
CA TYR A 77 14.45 -0.79 -7.28
C TYR A 77 14.27 -0.78 -8.79
N ASP A 78 13.03 -0.64 -9.27
CA ASP A 78 12.73 -0.60 -10.70
C ASP A 78 12.97 0.77 -11.32
N LYS A 79 13.05 1.82 -10.52
CA LYS A 79 13.13 3.21 -10.98
C LYS A 79 11.93 3.57 -11.85
N LYS A 80 10.76 3.15 -11.42
CA LYS A 80 9.50 3.30 -12.13
C LYS A 80 8.40 3.72 -11.19
N ARG A 81 7.39 4.37 -11.75
CA ARG A 81 6.16 4.68 -11.06
C ARG A 81 5.07 3.73 -11.54
N TYR A 82 4.41 3.09 -10.59
CA TYR A 82 3.35 2.13 -10.86
C TYR A 82 2.02 2.62 -10.32
N ARG A 83 0.95 2.20 -10.99
CA ARG A 83 -0.42 2.44 -10.51
C ARG A 83 -1.09 1.10 -10.22
N ILE A 84 -1.59 0.97 -9.00
CA ILE A 84 -2.45 -0.13 -8.59
C ILE A 84 -3.88 0.36 -8.68
N VAL A 85 -4.69 -0.26 -9.52
CA VAL A 85 -6.13 -0.01 -9.57
C VAL A 85 -6.82 -1.31 -9.19
N VAL A 86 -7.61 -1.26 -8.12
CA VAL A 86 -8.18 -2.48 -7.56
C VAL A 86 -9.59 -2.23 -7.04
N ASN A 87 -10.46 -3.21 -7.28
CA ASN A 87 -11.77 -3.26 -6.64
C ASN A 87 -11.62 -3.97 -5.31
N LEU A 88 -12.22 -3.39 -4.28
CA LEU A 88 -12.19 -3.94 -2.93
C LEU A 88 -13.52 -4.65 -2.65
N PRO A 89 -13.53 -5.64 -1.73
CA PRO A 89 -14.76 -6.31 -1.39
C PRO A 89 -15.81 -5.34 -0.88
N LYS A 90 -17.05 -5.54 -1.30
CA LYS A 90 -18.16 -4.67 -0.84
C LYS A 90 -18.46 -4.83 0.64
N ASP A 91 -18.10 -5.96 1.21
CA ASP A 91 -18.24 -6.23 2.64
C ASP A 91 -16.98 -5.89 3.45
N LEU A 92 -16.06 -5.10 2.88
CA LEU A 92 -14.79 -4.77 3.54
C LEU A 92 -15.00 -4.14 4.91
N GLU A 93 -15.98 -3.27 5.06
CA GLU A 93 -16.29 -2.67 6.35
C GLU A 93 -16.66 -3.71 7.39
N GLN A 94 -17.46 -4.71 7.01
CA GLN A 94 -17.81 -5.81 7.89
C GLN A 94 -16.58 -6.64 8.25
N GLN A 95 -15.69 -6.88 7.28
CA GLN A 95 -14.45 -7.59 7.54
C GLN A 95 -13.56 -6.83 8.52
N MET A 96 -13.51 -5.51 8.44
CA MET A 96 -12.76 -4.69 9.38
C MET A 96 -13.36 -4.70 10.79
N ARG A 97 -14.65 -4.83 10.90
CA ARG A 97 -15.34 -4.92 12.19
C ARG A 97 -15.25 -6.29 12.82
N GLN A 98 -14.96 -7.31 12.02
CA GLN A 98 -14.85 -8.67 12.52
C GLN A 98 -13.72 -8.78 13.55
N ARG A 99 -14.02 -9.43 14.66
CA ARG A 99 -13.03 -9.70 15.69
C ARG A 99 -12.52 -11.12 15.56
N TYR A 100 -11.25 -11.30 15.76
CA TYR A 100 -10.62 -12.62 15.74
C TYR A 100 -9.63 -12.73 16.89
N ARG A 101 -9.37 -13.94 17.30
CA ARG A 101 -8.53 -14.19 18.46
C ARG A 101 -7.09 -14.40 18.04
N VAL A 102 -6.17 -13.66 18.67
CA VAL A 102 -4.73 -13.82 18.51
C VAL A 102 -4.15 -13.99 19.92
N ALA A 103 -3.64 -15.19 20.20
CA ALA A 103 -3.22 -15.56 21.55
C ALA A 103 -4.38 -15.35 22.54
N GLU A 104 -4.22 -14.50 23.55
CA GLU A 104 -5.26 -14.23 24.54
C GLU A 104 -6.04 -12.96 24.27
N ARG A 105 -5.81 -12.32 23.11
CA ARG A 105 -6.45 -11.04 22.79
C ARG A 105 -7.40 -11.18 21.62
N THR A 106 -8.36 -10.27 21.57
CA THR A 106 -9.25 -10.13 20.42
C THR A 106 -8.80 -8.91 19.63
N GLU A 107 -8.62 -9.08 18.34
CA GLU A 107 -8.15 -8.03 17.45
C GLU A 107 -9.06 -7.85 16.25
N GLN A 108 -8.99 -6.68 15.64
CA GLN A 108 -9.63 -6.36 14.37
C GLN A 108 -8.56 -6.08 13.33
N ARG A 109 -8.89 -6.36 12.06
CA ARG A 109 -8.04 -6.02 10.93
C ARG A 109 -8.51 -4.71 10.34
N THR A 110 -7.86 -3.62 10.70
CA THR A 110 -8.29 -2.28 10.30
C THR A 110 -7.26 -1.53 9.47
N TRP A 111 -6.16 -2.16 9.11
CA TRP A 111 -5.11 -1.56 8.30
C TRP A 111 -5.15 -2.14 6.89
N LEU A 112 -5.59 -1.29 5.95
CA LEU A 112 -5.63 -1.63 4.53
C LEU A 112 -4.26 -1.35 3.92
N TYR A 113 -3.56 -2.39 3.54
CA TYR A 113 -2.16 -2.31 3.12
C TYR A 113 -2.02 -2.65 1.64
N PHE A 114 -1.28 -1.78 0.92
CA PHE A 114 -0.98 -1.97 -0.49
C PHE A 114 0.52 -2.24 -0.63
N GLY A 115 0.89 -3.46 -0.91
CA GLY A 115 2.27 -3.87 -1.07
C GLY A 115 2.66 -3.94 -2.54
N LEU A 116 3.79 -3.34 -2.89
CA LEU A 116 4.34 -3.36 -4.25
C LEU A 116 5.73 -3.97 -4.21
N ALA A 117 5.94 -5.01 -5.00
CA ALA A 117 7.23 -5.67 -5.16
C ALA A 117 7.89 -5.25 -6.48
N PRO A 118 9.22 -5.42 -6.60
CA PRO A 118 9.90 -5.20 -7.88
C PRO A 118 9.24 -6.00 -9.01
N GLY A 119 9.16 -5.39 -10.18
CA GLY A 119 8.44 -5.96 -11.33
C GLY A 119 6.98 -5.56 -11.40
N GLY A 120 6.48 -4.82 -10.40
CA GLY A 120 5.10 -4.35 -10.40
C GLY A 120 4.09 -5.29 -9.75
N TYR A 121 4.52 -6.43 -9.22
CA TYR A 121 3.61 -7.31 -8.50
C TYR A 121 3.08 -6.61 -7.26
N TYR A 122 1.78 -6.69 -7.03
CA TYR A 122 1.19 -6.10 -5.85
C TYR A 122 0.25 -7.07 -5.14
N GLU A 123 0.09 -6.84 -3.86
CA GLU A 123 -0.94 -7.46 -3.04
C GLU A 123 -1.64 -6.40 -2.21
N VAL A 124 -2.93 -6.57 -2.03
CA VAL A 124 -3.73 -5.75 -1.12
C VAL A 124 -4.15 -6.63 0.04
N LEU A 125 -3.78 -6.22 1.23
CA LEU A 125 -3.93 -7.03 2.43
C LEU A 125 -4.70 -6.23 3.49
N LEU A 126 -5.42 -6.96 4.31
CA LEU A 126 -6.03 -6.41 5.50
C LEU A 126 -5.24 -6.91 6.70
N PHE A 127 -4.51 -6.00 7.33
CA PHE A 127 -3.63 -6.33 8.45
C PHE A 127 -4.32 -6.17 9.79
N GLY A 128 -3.92 -7.01 10.73
CA GLY A 128 -4.30 -6.88 12.12
C GLY A 128 -3.41 -5.92 12.90
N GLY A 129 -3.64 -5.83 14.20
CA GLY A 129 -2.94 -4.90 15.07
C GLY A 129 -1.47 -5.24 15.33
N ASN A 130 -1.10 -6.51 15.21
CA ASN A 130 0.27 -6.96 15.44
C ASN A 130 0.85 -7.53 14.15
N GLU A 131 1.66 -6.73 13.50
CA GLU A 131 2.32 -7.11 12.27
C GLU A 131 3.18 -8.36 12.45
N GLY A 132 3.04 -9.32 11.56
CA GLY A 132 3.79 -10.57 11.60
C GLY A 132 3.27 -11.60 12.60
N VAL A 133 2.34 -11.23 13.47
CA VAL A 133 1.73 -12.12 14.46
C VAL A 133 0.26 -12.37 14.16
N SER A 134 -0.45 -11.30 13.80
CA SER A 134 -1.86 -11.40 13.45
C SER A 134 -2.00 -12.00 12.05
N PRO A 135 -2.99 -12.88 11.84
CA PRO A 135 -3.22 -13.40 10.49
C PRO A 135 -3.72 -12.29 9.59
N ASP A 136 -3.00 -12.07 8.51
CA ASP A 136 -3.37 -11.11 7.49
C ASP A 136 -4.32 -11.74 6.49
N LYS A 137 -5.13 -10.91 5.86
CA LYS A 137 -6.08 -11.40 4.88
C LYS A 137 -5.78 -10.79 3.52
N LEU A 138 -5.54 -11.65 2.53
CA LEU A 138 -5.34 -11.21 1.16
C LEU A 138 -6.69 -10.81 0.55
N LEU A 139 -6.76 -9.58 0.06
CA LEU A 139 -7.97 -9.05 -0.59
C LEU A 139 -7.85 -9.06 -2.10
N ALA A 140 -6.66 -8.80 -2.63
CA ALA A 140 -6.43 -8.77 -4.08
C ALA A 140 -4.94 -8.89 -4.36
N ARG A 141 -4.60 -9.28 -5.60
CA ARG A 141 -3.23 -9.29 -6.10
C ARG A 141 -3.23 -9.12 -7.61
N GLY A 142 -2.10 -8.71 -8.15
CA GLY A 142 -1.97 -8.54 -9.59
C GLY A 142 -0.65 -7.88 -9.97
N ILE A 143 -0.61 -7.39 -11.19
CA ILE A 143 0.53 -6.63 -11.71
C ILE A 143 0.09 -5.19 -11.93
N ALA A 144 0.79 -4.27 -11.30
CA ALA A 144 0.51 -2.84 -11.43
C ALA A 144 0.91 -2.34 -12.82
N THR A 145 0.25 -1.29 -13.26
CA THR A 145 0.53 -0.66 -14.55
C THR A 145 1.62 0.40 -14.38
N GLU A 146 2.63 0.38 -15.24
CA GLU A 146 3.62 1.44 -15.26
C GLU A 146 2.97 2.75 -15.72
N VAL A 147 3.22 3.82 -14.97
CA VAL A 147 2.70 5.15 -15.27
C VAL A 147 3.78 5.96 -15.95
N THR A 148 3.48 6.44 -17.15
CA THR A 148 4.44 7.17 -17.97
C THR A 148 4.08 8.64 -18.17
N ASP A 149 2.97 9.12 -17.57
CA ASP A 149 2.65 10.53 -17.61
C ASP A 149 3.70 11.34 -16.85
N ASP A 150 3.79 12.61 -17.16
CA ASP A 150 4.89 13.45 -16.70
C ASP A 150 4.53 14.41 -15.56
N TRP A 151 3.34 14.27 -14.94
CA TRP A 151 2.93 15.22 -13.89
C TRP A 151 3.89 15.23 -12.71
N TYR A 152 4.37 14.05 -12.32
CA TYR A 152 5.31 13.92 -11.21
C TYR A 152 6.67 14.47 -11.60
N ASP A 153 7.13 14.14 -12.80
CA ASP A 153 8.41 14.62 -13.33
C ASP A 153 8.46 16.15 -13.44
N LYS A 154 7.37 16.77 -13.87
CA LYS A 154 7.28 18.23 -13.97
C LYS A 154 7.26 18.90 -12.60
N LYS A 155 6.54 18.31 -11.65
CA LYS A 155 6.36 18.88 -10.34
C LYS A 155 7.54 18.59 -9.41
N PHE A 156 8.18 17.45 -9.57
CA PHE A 156 9.27 16.97 -8.72
C PHE A 156 10.40 16.37 -9.57
N PRO A 157 11.03 17.17 -10.45
CA PRO A 157 12.00 16.62 -11.40
C PRO A 157 13.21 15.99 -10.74
N ILE A 158 13.66 16.53 -9.59
CA ILE A 158 14.80 15.99 -8.86
C ILE A 158 14.46 14.62 -8.29
N GLY A 159 13.26 14.43 -7.76
CA GLY A 159 12.83 13.16 -7.20
C GLY A 159 12.85 12.03 -8.22
N ILE A 160 12.30 12.27 -9.39
CA ILE A 160 12.28 11.24 -10.45
C ILE A 160 13.67 11.00 -11.00
N SER A 161 14.49 12.04 -11.18
CA SER A 161 15.83 11.85 -11.73
C SER A 161 16.69 10.98 -10.80
N GLN A 162 16.49 11.04 -9.50
CA GLN A 162 17.19 10.17 -8.55
C GLN A 162 16.83 8.69 -8.76
N TYR A 163 15.61 8.40 -9.16
CA TYR A 163 15.19 7.02 -9.41
C TYR A 163 15.63 6.51 -10.76
N LYS A 164 15.88 7.39 -11.71
CA LYS A 164 16.30 7.02 -13.08
C LYS A 164 17.81 6.87 -13.22
N THR A 165 18.57 7.44 -12.32
CA THR A 165 20.03 7.29 -12.34
C THR A 165 20.46 6.01 -11.65
N THR A 166 21.37 5.32 -12.22
CA THR A 166 21.97 4.14 -11.62
C THR A 166 23.16 4.50 -10.78
#